data_14c2e9ebb9ad423aa5d8336ef55cac00
#
_entry.id   14c2e9ebb9ad423aa5d8336ef55cac00
#
_cell.length_a   1.000
_cell.length_b   1.000
_cell.length_c   1.000
_cell.angle_alpha   90.00
_cell.angle_beta   90.00
_cell.angle_gamma   90.00
#
_symmetry.space_group_name_H-M   'P 1'
#
loop_
_entity.id
_entity.type
_entity.pdbx_description
1 polymer ?
#
loop_
_entity_poly.entity_id
_entity_poly.type
_entity_poly.pdbx_seq_one_letter_code
_entity_poly.pdbx_strand_id
1 'polypeptide(L)'
;LLDNSDYDVELDAVYTGADSTAWKKYVESHLSFVRKDVSVNHLWDPEVNSDFQRKYGVLQTPRMFLVDRDGIIIGRGLDAPVLAQMLDKVADEDNYEYGNESSIQLYNRIFVSLGENYGVDDLRSLVDHIAERTSGDNHTFRETMGDLFYYLSYQQDGRCKEAEKYLCDNYILSRPDIWAGPSDSLKVVGFAKTMSDLLSRSMPGSHVPNVSVRGVYGRGSFSEDSKFSAKR
;
A
#
# COMPACT_ATOMS: atom_id res chain seq x y z
N LEU A 1 -0.66 6.51 -25.92
CA LEU A 1 -0.80 6.82 -24.52
C LEU A 1 0.10 5.91 -23.68
N LEU A 2 -0.02 4.60 -23.81
CA LEU A 2 0.80 3.63 -23.08
C LEU A 2 2.24 3.51 -23.61
N ASP A 3 2.53 4.08 -24.78
CA ASP A 3 3.86 3.98 -25.42
C ASP A 3 4.97 4.79 -24.74
N ASN A 4 4.63 5.78 -23.89
CA ASN A 4 5.60 6.68 -23.24
C ASN A 4 5.40 6.79 -21.73
N SER A 5 4.68 5.84 -21.12
CA SER A 5 4.37 5.87 -19.70
C SER A 5 5.00 4.68 -18.96
N ASP A 6 5.39 4.90 -17.74
CA ASP A 6 5.89 3.86 -16.82
C ASP A 6 4.75 3.25 -15.97
N TYR A 7 3.51 3.31 -16.47
CA TYR A 7 2.36 2.75 -15.75
C TYR A 7 2.39 1.23 -15.75
N ASP A 8 2.17 0.64 -14.59
CA ASP A 8 1.91 -0.80 -14.43
C ASP A 8 0.42 -1.07 -14.67
N VAL A 9 0.08 -1.26 -15.96
CA VAL A 9 -1.30 -1.48 -16.38
C VAL A 9 -1.42 -2.73 -17.25
N GLU A 10 -2.52 -3.44 -17.08
CA GLU A 10 -2.97 -4.52 -17.95
C GLU A 10 -4.13 -4.01 -18.80
N LEU A 11 -4.12 -4.30 -20.11
CA LEU A 11 -5.17 -3.91 -21.03
C LEU A 11 -5.96 -5.11 -21.51
N ASP A 12 -7.23 -5.18 -21.14
CA ASP A 12 -8.20 -6.15 -21.67
C ASP A 12 -8.97 -5.53 -22.84
N ALA A 13 -8.59 -5.91 -24.08
CA ALA A 13 -9.26 -5.46 -25.28
C ALA A 13 -10.35 -6.44 -25.70
N VAL A 14 -11.61 -6.12 -25.42
CA VAL A 14 -12.77 -6.99 -25.70
C VAL A 14 -13.44 -6.59 -27.01
N TYR A 15 -13.37 -7.45 -28.00
CA TYR A 15 -14.09 -7.29 -29.26
C TYR A 15 -15.49 -7.89 -29.15
N THR A 16 -16.51 -7.07 -29.37
CA THR A 16 -17.94 -7.44 -29.20
C THR A 16 -18.65 -7.72 -30.54
N GLY A 17 -17.93 -7.82 -31.63
CA GLY A 17 -18.47 -8.15 -32.95
C GLY A 17 -18.55 -9.65 -33.22
N ALA A 18 -19.48 -10.08 -34.06
CA ALA A 18 -19.68 -11.49 -34.42
C ALA A 18 -18.62 -12.04 -35.40
N ASP A 19 -17.86 -11.17 -36.07
CA ASP A 19 -16.88 -11.58 -37.10
C ASP A 19 -15.53 -12.00 -36.51
N SER A 20 -15.38 -13.30 -36.27
CA SER A 20 -14.12 -13.89 -35.74
C SER A 20 -12.92 -13.69 -36.67
N THR A 21 -13.15 -13.59 -38.00
CA THR A 21 -12.08 -13.42 -38.97
C THR A 21 -11.52 -11.98 -38.89
N ALA A 22 -12.41 -11.01 -38.81
CA ALA A 22 -12.04 -9.62 -38.60
C ALA A 22 -11.27 -9.44 -37.29
N TRP A 23 -11.73 -10.07 -36.20
CA TRP A 23 -11.05 -10.05 -34.91
C TRP A 23 -9.64 -10.63 -35.00
N LYS A 24 -9.48 -11.84 -35.54
CA LYS A 24 -8.16 -12.49 -35.67
C LYS A 24 -7.20 -11.63 -36.52
N LYS A 25 -7.66 -11.11 -37.65
CA LYS A 25 -6.86 -10.23 -38.50
C LYS A 25 -6.43 -8.94 -37.79
N TYR A 26 -7.31 -8.37 -36.97
CA TYR A 26 -7.00 -7.20 -36.14
C TYR A 26 -5.90 -7.54 -35.12
N VAL A 27 -6.07 -8.61 -34.35
CA VAL A 27 -5.10 -9.06 -33.34
C VAL A 27 -3.73 -9.29 -33.99
N GLU A 28 -3.67 -10.06 -35.10
CA GLU A 28 -2.43 -10.36 -35.79
C GLU A 28 -1.72 -9.11 -36.30
N SER A 29 -2.48 -8.10 -36.80
CA SER A 29 -1.91 -6.86 -37.32
C SER A 29 -1.44 -5.90 -36.23
N HIS A 30 -1.93 -6.01 -34.98
CA HIS A 30 -1.64 -5.08 -33.90
C HIS A 30 -0.67 -5.63 -32.83
N LEU A 31 -0.38 -6.92 -32.82
CA LEU A 31 0.59 -7.53 -31.91
C LEU A 31 1.99 -6.89 -31.98
N SER A 32 2.36 -6.33 -33.13
CA SER A 32 3.67 -5.68 -33.32
C SER A 32 3.74 -4.23 -32.83
N PHE A 33 2.62 -3.63 -32.48
CA PHE A 33 2.54 -2.23 -32.03
C PHE A 33 2.49 -2.06 -30.51
N VAL A 34 2.36 -3.15 -29.78
CA VAL A 34 2.30 -3.10 -28.33
C VAL A 34 3.71 -3.17 -27.76
N ARG A 35 4.02 -2.31 -26.79
CA ARG A 35 5.26 -2.40 -26.02
C ARG A 35 5.35 -3.77 -25.36
N LYS A 36 6.56 -4.32 -25.28
CA LYS A 36 6.80 -5.64 -24.67
C LYS A 36 6.53 -5.70 -23.16
N ASP A 37 6.47 -4.55 -22.52
CA ASP A 37 6.26 -4.34 -21.08
C ASP A 37 4.79 -4.07 -20.71
N VAL A 38 3.91 -3.89 -21.70
CA VAL A 38 2.46 -3.75 -21.45
C VAL A 38 1.77 -5.08 -21.76
N SER A 39 1.09 -5.62 -20.74
CA SER A 39 0.25 -6.81 -20.93
C SER A 39 -1.04 -6.44 -21.65
N VAL A 40 -1.28 -7.03 -22.81
CA VAL A 40 -2.53 -6.84 -23.55
C VAL A 40 -3.20 -8.16 -23.79
N ASN A 41 -4.40 -8.34 -23.25
CA ASN A 41 -5.27 -9.47 -23.47
C ASN A 41 -6.27 -9.15 -24.56
N HIS A 42 -6.29 -9.94 -25.62
CA HIS A 42 -7.28 -9.82 -26.69
C HIS A 42 -8.41 -10.84 -26.45
N LEU A 43 -9.56 -10.32 -26.06
CA LEU A 43 -10.74 -11.12 -25.73
C LEU A 43 -11.81 -10.96 -26.80
N TRP A 44 -12.66 -11.97 -26.97
CA TRP A 44 -13.73 -11.96 -27.93
C TRP A 44 -15.07 -12.35 -27.28
N ASP A 45 -16.04 -11.47 -27.41
CA ASP A 45 -17.41 -11.65 -26.95
C ASP A 45 -18.38 -11.49 -28.13
N PRO A 46 -18.66 -12.57 -28.89
CA PRO A 46 -19.45 -12.51 -30.12
C PRO A 46 -20.96 -12.38 -29.88
N GLU A 47 -21.44 -12.59 -28.67
CA GLU A 47 -22.87 -12.62 -28.40
C GLU A 47 -23.46 -11.22 -28.26
N VAL A 48 -24.51 -10.95 -29.02
CA VAL A 48 -25.28 -9.73 -28.85
C VAL A 48 -25.98 -9.77 -27.49
N ASN A 49 -25.81 -8.72 -26.70
CA ASN A 49 -26.41 -8.65 -25.37
C ASN A 49 -25.87 -9.70 -24.38
N SER A 50 -24.61 -10.07 -24.51
CA SER A 50 -23.93 -11.01 -23.63
C SER A 50 -23.98 -10.61 -22.14
N ASP A 51 -23.61 -11.52 -21.26
CA ASP A 51 -23.47 -11.22 -19.83
C ASP A 51 -22.45 -10.11 -19.59
N PHE A 52 -21.33 -10.11 -20.32
CA PHE A 52 -20.34 -9.05 -20.27
C PHE A 52 -20.94 -7.70 -20.62
N GLN A 53 -21.58 -7.59 -21.79
CA GLN A 53 -22.18 -6.33 -22.25
C GLN A 53 -23.24 -5.80 -21.27
N ARG A 54 -24.08 -6.68 -20.70
CA ARG A 54 -25.09 -6.30 -19.71
C ARG A 54 -24.49 -5.84 -18.41
N LYS A 55 -23.55 -6.59 -17.84
CA LYS A 55 -22.92 -6.28 -16.53
C LYS A 55 -22.11 -4.99 -16.58
N TYR A 56 -21.36 -4.77 -17.65
CA TYR A 56 -20.60 -3.53 -17.84
C TYR A 56 -21.42 -2.39 -18.46
N GLY A 57 -22.68 -2.67 -18.88
CA GLY A 57 -23.56 -1.70 -19.52
C GLY A 57 -22.97 -1.13 -20.81
N VAL A 58 -22.41 -2.00 -21.65
CA VAL A 58 -21.86 -1.64 -22.96
C VAL A 58 -23.01 -1.51 -23.95
N LEU A 59 -23.47 -0.29 -24.17
CA LEU A 59 -24.55 0.01 -25.13
C LEU A 59 -24.03 0.35 -26.51
N GLN A 60 -22.80 0.83 -26.59
CA GLN A 60 -22.11 1.18 -27.85
C GLN A 60 -20.60 1.03 -27.68
N THR A 61 -19.90 0.79 -28.77
CA THR A 61 -18.45 0.68 -28.84
C THR A 61 -17.85 1.79 -29.71
N PRO A 62 -16.62 2.23 -29.47
CA PRO A 62 -15.73 1.78 -28.38
C PRO A 62 -16.19 2.29 -27.00
N ARG A 63 -15.93 1.53 -25.95
CA ARG A 63 -16.18 1.91 -24.58
C ARG A 63 -15.01 1.53 -23.70
N MET A 64 -14.44 2.48 -22.99
CA MET A 64 -13.28 2.28 -22.12
C MET A 64 -13.67 2.37 -20.65
N PHE A 65 -13.12 1.48 -19.87
CA PHE A 65 -13.25 1.45 -18.42
C PHE A 65 -11.84 1.46 -17.81
N LEU A 66 -11.68 2.15 -16.70
CA LEU A 66 -10.51 2.02 -15.84
C LEU A 66 -10.96 1.29 -14.56
N VAL A 67 -10.25 0.21 -14.24
CA VAL A 67 -10.53 -0.63 -13.07
C VAL A 67 -9.29 -0.57 -12.18
N ASP A 68 -9.48 -0.38 -10.88
CA ASP A 68 -8.39 -0.41 -9.92
C ASP A 68 -7.97 -1.85 -9.57
N ARG A 69 -6.97 -1.98 -8.70
CA ARG A 69 -6.45 -3.29 -8.24
C ARG A 69 -7.45 -4.10 -7.43
N ASP A 70 -8.43 -3.45 -6.83
CA ASP A 70 -9.51 -4.09 -6.07
C ASP A 70 -10.66 -4.57 -6.98
N GLY A 71 -10.55 -4.35 -8.30
CA GLY A 71 -11.58 -4.71 -9.27
C GLY A 71 -12.75 -3.71 -9.34
N ILE A 72 -12.56 -2.50 -8.81
CA ILE A 72 -13.58 -1.44 -8.81
C ILE A 72 -13.43 -0.57 -10.06
N ILE A 73 -14.53 -0.30 -10.74
CA ILE A 73 -14.54 0.60 -11.90
C ILE A 73 -14.43 2.05 -11.40
N ILE A 74 -13.25 2.64 -11.53
CA ILE A 74 -12.95 4.04 -11.14
C ILE A 74 -13.15 5.04 -12.29
N GLY A 75 -13.25 4.56 -13.54
CA GLY A 75 -13.52 5.38 -14.70
C GLY A 75 -14.37 4.65 -15.75
N ARG A 76 -15.29 5.38 -16.41
CA ARG A 76 -16.21 4.79 -17.38
C ARG A 76 -16.43 5.72 -18.58
N GLY A 77 -16.37 5.17 -19.79
CA GLY A 77 -16.60 5.93 -21.01
C GLY A 77 -15.52 6.99 -21.24
N LEU A 78 -14.29 6.66 -20.85
CA LEU A 78 -13.15 7.54 -20.91
C LEU A 78 -12.69 7.75 -22.37
N ASP A 79 -12.24 8.96 -22.67
CA ASP A 79 -11.41 9.23 -23.83
C ASP A 79 -9.91 9.17 -23.44
N ALA A 80 -9.03 9.22 -24.44
CA ALA A 80 -7.60 9.07 -24.20
C ALA A 80 -6.99 10.17 -23.32
N PRO A 81 -7.36 11.46 -23.42
CA PRO A 81 -6.86 12.50 -22.53
C PRO A 81 -7.30 12.30 -21.07
N VAL A 82 -8.56 11.96 -20.84
CA VAL A 82 -9.09 11.72 -19.48
C VAL A 82 -8.46 10.47 -18.89
N LEU A 83 -8.31 9.39 -19.67
CA LEU A 83 -7.59 8.20 -19.22
C LEU A 83 -6.15 8.53 -18.81
N ALA A 84 -5.42 9.35 -19.59
CA ALA A 84 -4.07 9.76 -19.22
C ALA A 84 -4.02 10.46 -17.86
N GLN A 85 -4.90 11.44 -17.65
CA GLN A 85 -4.97 12.17 -16.38
C GLN A 85 -5.31 11.24 -15.19
N MET A 86 -6.19 10.27 -15.40
CA MET A 86 -6.52 9.30 -14.36
C MET A 86 -5.37 8.35 -14.06
N LEU A 87 -4.64 7.89 -15.09
CA LEU A 87 -3.46 7.05 -14.91
C LEU A 87 -2.33 7.79 -14.20
N ASP A 88 -2.08 9.06 -14.57
CA ASP A 88 -1.12 9.92 -13.86
C ASP A 88 -1.47 10.01 -12.37
N LYS A 89 -2.74 10.25 -12.06
CA LYS A 89 -3.20 10.32 -10.68
C LYS A 89 -3.01 8.99 -9.92
N VAL A 90 -3.37 7.86 -10.53
CA VAL A 90 -3.17 6.52 -9.93
C VAL A 90 -1.68 6.22 -9.75
N ALA A 91 -0.82 6.60 -10.69
CA ALA A 91 0.63 6.43 -10.58
C ALA A 91 1.24 7.29 -9.47
N ASP A 92 0.73 8.51 -9.27
CA ASP A 92 1.13 9.37 -8.15
C ASP A 92 0.73 8.75 -6.81
N GLU A 93 -0.44 8.12 -6.72
CA GLU A 93 -0.87 7.36 -5.55
C GLU A 93 0.06 6.17 -5.21
N ASP A 94 0.50 5.43 -6.22
CA ASP A 94 1.47 4.32 -6.05
C ASP A 94 2.86 4.80 -5.62
N ASN A 95 3.23 6.04 -5.91
CA ASN A 95 4.51 6.66 -5.57
C ASN A 95 4.45 7.51 -4.29
N TYR A 96 3.36 7.45 -3.53
CA TYR A 96 3.24 8.23 -2.30
C TYR A 96 4.44 8.02 -1.37
N GLU A 97 5.01 9.14 -0.91
CA GLU A 97 6.14 9.17 0.01
C GLU A 97 5.63 9.35 1.44
N TYR A 98 5.54 8.24 2.16
CA TYR A 98 5.14 8.25 3.57
C TYR A 98 6.15 8.98 4.44
N GLY A 99 5.65 9.73 5.41
CA GLY A 99 6.49 10.53 6.30
C GLY A 99 7.14 11.73 5.62
N ASN A 100 6.51 12.26 4.58
CA ASN A 100 6.95 13.48 3.89
C ASN A 100 6.92 14.70 4.81
N GLU A 101 7.58 15.80 4.42
CA GLU A 101 7.73 16.98 5.25
C GLU A 101 6.38 17.59 5.68
N SER A 102 5.39 17.58 4.81
CA SER A 102 4.05 18.14 5.10
C SER A 102 3.33 17.32 6.17
N SER A 103 3.41 15.99 6.11
CA SER A 103 2.82 15.10 7.10
C SER A 103 3.54 15.21 8.46
N ILE A 104 4.87 15.29 8.45
CA ILE A 104 5.66 15.52 9.67
C ILE A 104 5.25 16.83 10.34
N GLN A 105 5.11 17.92 9.59
CA GLN A 105 4.68 19.22 10.12
C GLN A 105 3.24 19.17 10.67
N LEU A 106 2.36 18.42 10.04
CA LEU A 106 0.99 18.21 10.51
C LEU A 106 1.00 17.50 11.86
N TYR A 107 1.68 16.37 11.97
CA TYR A 107 1.74 15.59 13.22
C TYR A 107 2.48 16.33 14.34
N ASN A 108 3.53 17.09 14.03
CA ASN A 108 4.16 17.96 15.01
C ASN A 108 3.14 18.95 15.65
N ARG A 109 2.27 19.55 14.84
CA ARG A 109 1.23 20.45 15.35
C ARG A 109 0.18 19.72 16.19
N ILE A 110 -0.22 18.52 15.78
CA ILE A 110 -1.15 17.69 16.53
C ILE A 110 -0.54 17.32 17.88
N PHE A 111 0.70 16.86 17.92
CA PHE A 111 1.39 16.49 19.16
C PHE A 111 1.63 17.69 20.10
N VAL A 112 1.95 18.87 19.54
CA VAL A 112 1.99 20.11 20.35
C VAL A 112 0.64 20.41 20.97
N SER A 113 -0.47 20.16 20.28
CA SER A 113 -1.82 20.41 20.81
C SER A 113 -2.24 19.44 21.92
N LEU A 114 -1.62 18.24 22.02
CA LEU A 114 -1.83 17.33 23.14
C LEU A 114 -1.23 17.82 24.45
N GLY A 115 -0.29 18.79 24.39
CA GLY A 115 0.42 19.30 25.55
C GLY A 115 1.52 18.34 26.01
N GLU A 116 2.17 18.64 27.18
CA GLU A 116 3.31 17.86 27.66
C GLU A 116 2.92 16.59 28.44
N ASN A 117 1.69 16.53 28.93
CA ASN A 117 1.21 15.52 29.88
C ASN A 117 0.37 14.39 29.26
N TYR A 118 0.44 14.21 27.92
CA TYR A 118 -0.30 13.11 27.29
C TYR A 118 0.21 11.73 27.77
N GLY A 119 -0.70 10.77 27.91
CA GLY A 119 -0.39 9.38 28.20
C GLY A 119 -0.41 8.50 26.95
N VAL A 120 -0.13 7.21 27.14
CA VAL A 120 -0.24 6.20 26.06
C VAL A 120 -1.69 6.08 25.58
N ASP A 121 -2.66 6.16 26.48
CA ASP A 121 -4.08 6.04 26.14
C ASP A 121 -4.58 7.24 25.34
N ASP A 122 -4.02 8.43 25.55
CA ASP A 122 -4.32 9.61 24.74
C ASP A 122 -3.82 9.41 23.30
N LEU A 123 -2.62 8.83 23.14
CA LEU A 123 -2.08 8.52 21.82
C LEU A 123 -2.84 7.40 21.11
N ARG A 124 -3.27 6.36 21.82
CA ARG A 124 -4.13 5.31 21.24
C ARG A 124 -5.46 5.90 20.78
N SER A 125 -6.07 6.74 21.60
CA SER A 125 -7.31 7.45 21.26
C SER A 125 -7.13 8.36 20.04
N LEU A 126 -5.97 9.00 19.91
CA LEU A 126 -5.63 9.78 18.71
C LEU A 126 -5.54 8.89 17.47
N VAL A 127 -4.86 7.75 17.56
CA VAL A 127 -4.78 6.76 16.45
C VAL A 127 -6.17 6.30 16.04
N ASP A 128 -7.01 5.91 17.01
CA ASP A 128 -8.38 5.45 16.76
C ASP A 128 -9.23 6.55 16.11
N HIS A 129 -9.13 7.79 16.59
CA HIS A 129 -9.86 8.92 16.05
C HIS A 129 -9.47 9.21 14.59
N ILE A 130 -8.17 9.19 14.28
CA ILE A 130 -7.68 9.39 12.91
C ILE A 130 -8.17 8.26 12.01
N ALA A 131 -8.08 7.01 12.46
CA ALA A 131 -8.54 5.84 11.73
C ALA A 131 -10.04 5.92 11.43
N GLU A 132 -10.87 6.29 12.41
CA GLU A 132 -12.32 6.47 12.24
C GLU A 132 -12.63 7.57 11.22
N ARG A 133 -11.96 8.71 11.32
CA ARG A 133 -12.18 9.86 10.42
C ARG A 133 -11.82 9.58 8.97
N THR A 134 -10.88 8.70 8.72
CA THR A 134 -10.40 8.36 7.38
C THR A 134 -10.98 7.06 6.82
N SER A 135 -11.74 6.30 7.63
CA SER A 135 -12.29 4.98 7.28
C SER A 135 -13.24 4.94 6.08
N GLY A 136 -13.76 6.10 5.66
CA GLY A 136 -14.68 6.22 4.53
C GLY A 136 -14.02 6.15 3.15
N ASP A 137 -12.69 6.26 3.08
CA ASP A 137 -11.91 6.21 1.86
C ASP A 137 -10.58 5.50 2.11
N ASN A 138 -10.37 4.35 1.45
CA ASN A 138 -9.18 3.52 1.65
C ASN A 138 -7.88 4.22 1.27
N HIS A 139 -7.91 5.10 0.28
CA HIS A 139 -6.74 5.87 -0.11
C HIS A 139 -6.32 6.86 0.98
N THR A 140 -7.24 7.72 1.41
CA THR A 140 -6.99 8.67 2.52
C THR A 140 -6.59 7.94 3.80
N PHE A 141 -7.19 6.77 4.08
CA PHE A 141 -6.82 5.95 5.22
C PHE A 141 -5.37 5.48 5.15
N ARG A 142 -4.94 4.93 4.01
CA ARG A 142 -3.55 4.46 3.81
C ARG A 142 -2.55 5.58 3.99
N GLU A 143 -2.74 6.70 3.28
CA GLU A 143 -1.82 7.84 3.39
C GLU A 143 -1.71 8.35 4.83
N THR A 144 -2.85 8.61 5.46
CA THR A 144 -2.87 9.20 6.81
C THR A 144 -2.30 8.25 7.86
N MET A 145 -2.70 6.97 7.84
CA MET A 145 -2.22 6.00 8.82
C MET A 145 -0.76 5.61 8.57
N GLY A 146 -0.33 5.54 7.32
CA GLY A 146 1.07 5.31 6.96
C GLY A 146 1.96 6.47 7.40
N ASP A 147 1.54 7.71 7.15
CA ASP A 147 2.26 8.90 7.63
C ASP A 147 2.37 8.97 9.15
N LEU A 148 1.27 8.64 9.85
CA LEU A 148 1.30 8.59 11.31
C LEU A 148 2.25 7.49 11.82
N PHE A 149 2.26 6.33 11.16
CA PHE A 149 3.19 5.25 11.47
C PHE A 149 4.64 5.71 11.31
N TYR A 150 4.99 6.32 10.18
CA TYR A 150 6.34 6.87 9.96
C TYR A 150 6.68 7.95 10.97
N TYR A 151 5.75 8.87 11.27
CA TYR A 151 5.97 9.89 12.29
C TYR A 151 6.29 9.28 13.67
N LEU A 152 5.50 8.30 14.14
CA LEU A 152 5.70 7.63 15.41
C LEU A 152 7.01 6.82 15.44
N SER A 153 7.42 6.26 14.30
CA SER A 153 8.66 5.48 14.19
C SER A 153 9.92 6.31 14.44
N TYR A 154 9.89 7.60 14.12
CA TYR A 154 11.00 8.52 14.38
C TYR A 154 11.03 9.06 15.81
N GLN A 155 9.93 8.95 16.57
CA GLN A 155 9.91 9.42 17.95
C GLN A 155 10.70 8.49 18.89
N GLN A 156 11.44 9.10 19.85
CA GLN A 156 12.22 8.35 20.83
C GLN A 156 11.44 8.10 22.13
N ASP A 157 10.27 8.71 22.30
CA ASP A 157 9.42 8.58 23.48
C ASP A 157 8.81 7.17 23.56
N GLY A 158 8.94 6.51 24.68
CA GLY A 158 8.36 5.18 24.92
C GLY A 158 6.84 5.13 24.73
N ARG A 159 6.15 6.22 25.05
CA ARG A 159 4.69 6.35 24.83
C ARG A 159 4.35 6.31 23.34
N CYS A 160 5.16 6.99 22.51
CA CYS A 160 5.02 6.95 21.06
C CYS A 160 5.31 5.55 20.51
N LYS A 161 6.28 4.82 21.09
CA LYS A 161 6.58 3.43 20.70
C LYS A 161 5.43 2.47 21.03
N GLU A 162 4.74 2.66 22.13
CA GLU A 162 3.54 1.89 22.44
C GLU A 162 2.38 2.22 21.48
N ALA A 163 2.20 3.49 21.13
CA ALA A 163 1.20 3.90 20.16
C ALA A 163 1.55 3.41 18.73
N GLU A 164 2.83 3.42 18.35
CA GLU A 164 3.32 2.85 17.10
C GLU A 164 2.98 1.36 16.99
N LYS A 165 3.27 0.59 18.04
CA LYS A 165 2.92 -0.83 18.09
C LYS A 165 1.42 -1.04 17.98
N TYR A 166 0.62 -0.24 18.72
CA TYR A 166 -0.83 -0.30 18.67
C TYR A 166 -1.37 -0.05 17.25
N LEU A 167 -0.84 0.98 16.57
CA LEU A 167 -1.20 1.30 15.19
C LEU A 167 -0.83 0.15 14.23
N CYS A 168 0.38 -0.39 14.35
CA CYS A 168 0.83 -1.52 13.53
C CYS A 168 -0.12 -2.71 13.65
N ASP A 169 -0.44 -3.12 14.88
CA ASP A 169 -1.19 -4.35 15.13
C ASP A 169 -2.68 -4.20 14.74
N ASN A 170 -3.28 -3.03 15.00
CA ASN A 170 -4.72 -2.86 14.84
C ASN A 170 -5.14 -2.26 13.48
N TYR A 171 -4.26 -1.55 12.79
CA TYR A 171 -4.64 -0.80 11.59
C TYR A 171 -3.81 -1.09 10.35
N ILE A 172 -2.60 -1.64 10.50
CA ILE A 172 -1.78 -2.05 9.36
C ILE A 172 -1.84 -3.56 9.17
N LEU A 173 -1.37 -4.32 10.15
CA LEU A 173 -1.22 -5.78 10.03
C LEU A 173 -2.56 -6.53 10.08
N SER A 174 -3.58 -5.95 10.72
CA SER A 174 -4.94 -6.50 10.79
C SER A 174 -5.77 -6.25 9.52
N ARG A 175 -5.33 -5.37 8.63
CA ARG A 175 -6.07 -4.93 7.45
C ARG A 175 -5.31 -5.17 6.14
N PRO A 176 -4.96 -6.45 5.82
CA PRO A 176 -4.25 -6.77 4.60
C PRO A 176 -5.04 -6.42 3.33
N ASP A 177 -6.37 -6.31 3.44
CA ASP A 177 -7.28 -5.86 2.38
C ASP A 177 -6.99 -4.42 1.92
N ILE A 178 -6.64 -3.53 2.84
CA ILE A 178 -6.35 -2.12 2.54
C ILE A 178 -4.92 -1.93 2.04
N TRP A 179 -3.96 -2.69 2.56
CA TRP A 179 -2.53 -2.55 2.30
C TRP A 179 -2.01 -3.52 1.23
N ALA A 180 -2.84 -3.89 0.26
CA ALA A 180 -2.52 -4.89 -0.76
C ALA A 180 -1.60 -4.37 -1.88
N GLY A 181 -1.43 -3.06 -2.04
CA GLY A 181 -0.58 -2.47 -3.06
C GLY A 181 0.89 -2.90 -2.95
N PRO A 182 1.61 -3.16 -4.06
CA PRO A 182 3.02 -3.58 -4.02
C PRO A 182 3.92 -2.58 -3.28
N SER A 183 3.68 -1.29 -3.46
CA SER A 183 4.39 -0.21 -2.76
C SER A 183 4.10 -0.23 -1.26
N ASP A 184 2.84 -0.35 -0.86
CA ASP A 184 2.42 -0.38 0.54
C ASP A 184 2.91 -1.64 1.25
N SER A 185 2.84 -2.79 0.57
CA SER A 185 3.34 -4.06 1.11
C SER A 185 4.81 -3.99 1.49
N LEU A 186 5.64 -3.34 0.67
CA LEU A 186 7.07 -3.21 0.94
C LEU A 186 7.39 -2.06 1.92
N LYS A 187 6.84 -0.86 1.68
CA LYS A 187 7.18 0.35 2.43
C LYS A 187 6.52 0.40 3.81
N VAL A 188 5.27 -0.02 3.92
CA VAL A 188 4.47 0.11 5.15
C VAL A 188 4.35 -1.23 5.87
N VAL A 189 3.77 -2.25 5.23
CA VAL A 189 3.49 -3.53 5.91
C VAL A 189 4.76 -4.25 6.35
N GLY A 190 5.77 -4.31 5.47
CA GLY A 190 7.07 -4.93 5.80
C GLY A 190 7.76 -4.23 6.96
N PHE A 191 7.74 -2.90 6.98
CA PHE A 191 8.31 -2.10 8.06
C PHE A 191 7.49 -2.22 9.35
N ALA A 192 6.16 -2.12 9.29
CA ALA A 192 5.27 -2.29 10.44
C ALA A 192 5.43 -3.66 11.10
N LYS A 193 5.56 -4.73 10.30
CA LYS A 193 5.83 -6.08 10.81
C LYS A 193 7.15 -6.16 11.57
N THR A 194 8.20 -5.55 11.03
CA THR A 194 9.52 -5.50 11.68
C THR A 194 9.45 -4.71 12.98
N MET A 195 8.79 -3.55 12.97
CA MET A 195 8.66 -2.69 14.15
C MET A 195 7.79 -3.33 15.24
N SER A 196 6.64 -3.93 14.87
CA SER A 196 5.80 -4.66 15.84
C SER A 196 6.58 -5.80 16.52
N ASP A 197 7.39 -6.54 15.77
CA ASP A 197 8.22 -7.64 16.28
C ASP A 197 9.32 -7.13 17.25
N LEU A 198 10.02 -6.06 16.85
CA LEU A 198 11.04 -5.42 17.68
C LEU A 198 10.45 -4.85 18.99
N LEU A 199 9.36 -4.10 18.88
CA LEU A 199 8.71 -3.49 20.02
C LEU A 199 8.13 -4.54 20.98
N SER A 200 7.58 -5.64 20.46
CA SER A 200 7.09 -6.76 21.28
C SER A 200 8.17 -7.39 22.16
N ARG A 201 9.44 -7.29 21.73
CA ARG A 201 10.59 -7.85 22.46
C ARG A 201 11.29 -6.86 23.37
N SER A 202 11.11 -5.57 23.17
CA SER A 202 11.84 -4.50 23.87
C SER A 202 10.99 -3.66 24.83
N MET A 203 9.69 -3.85 24.84
CA MET A 203 8.79 -3.09 25.73
C MET A 203 8.87 -3.54 27.20
N PRO A 204 8.56 -2.63 28.14
CA PRO A 204 8.40 -3.01 29.55
C PRO A 204 7.43 -4.18 29.73
N GLY A 205 7.86 -5.22 30.44
CA GLY A 205 7.10 -6.46 30.61
C GLY A 205 7.40 -7.56 29.62
N SER A 206 8.17 -7.28 28.54
CA SER A 206 8.63 -8.30 27.59
C SER A 206 9.70 -9.20 28.21
N HIS A 207 9.69 -10.48 27.82
CA HIS A 207 10.75 -11.41 28.21
C HIS A 207 12.06 -11.09 27.48
N VAL A 208 13.14 -10.97 28.22
CA VAL A 208 14.48 -10.80 27.63
C VAL A 208 14.84 -12.07 26.83
N PRO A 209 15.13 -11.95 25.54
CA PRO A 209 15.53 -13.10 24.73
C PRO A 209 16.90 -13.63 25.17
N ASN A 210 17.07 -14.95 25.12
CA ASN A 210 18.39 -15.55 25.29
C ASN A 210 19.27 -15.23 24.08
N VAL A 211 20.32 -14.45 24.28
CA VAL A 211 21.27 -14.05 23.22
C VAL A 211 22.62 -14.63 23.54
N SER A 212 23.25 -15.29 22.58
CA SER A 212 24.65 -15.67 22.65
C SER A 212 25.49 -14.54 22.05
N VAL A 213 26.34 -13.92 22.86
CA VAL A 213 27.24 -12.85 22.42
C VAL A 213 28.69 -13.29 22.64
N ARG A 214 29.55 -12.99 21.65
CA ARG A 214 31.00 -13.13 21.82
C ARG A 214 31.55 -11.86 22.45
N GLY A 215 32.06 -11.97 23.64
CA GLY A 215 32.76 -10.88 24.33
C GLY A 215 34.27 -10.95 24.10
N VAL A 216 34.89 -9.79 23.86
CA VAL A 216 36.37 -9.66 23.87
C VAL A 216 36.75 -9.12 25.22
N TYR A 217 37.39 -9.96 26.04
CA TYR A 217 37.95 -9.55 27.31
C TYR A 217 39.47 -9.37 27.20
N GLY A 218 39.95 -8.15 27.42
CA GLY A 218 41.35 -7.85 27.55
C GLY A 218 42.17 -8.03 26.26
N ARG A 219 43.43 -7.59 26.29
CA ARG A 219 44.34 -7.64 25.14
C ARG A 219 44.41 -9.04 24.51
N GLY A 220 43.61 -9.27 23.47
CA GLY A 220 43.84 -10.30 22.48
C GLY A 220 43.39 -11.73 22.79
N SER A 221 42.55 -11.98 23.79
CA SER A 221 41.96 -13.33 24.00
C SER A 221 40.46 -13.36 23.70
N PHE A 222 40.06 -14.25 22.79
CA PHE A 222 38.67 -14.63 22.60
C PHE A 222 38.31 -15.62 23.70
N SER A 223 37.29 -15.34 24.53
CA SER A 223 36.72 -16.32 25.42
C SER A 223 35.45 -16.95 24.80
N GLU A 224 35.19 -18.19 25.19
CA GLU A 224 34.04 -19.00 24.76
C GLU A 224 32.69 -18.26 24.90
N ASP A 225 31.73 -18.64 24.09
CA ASP A 225 30.36 -18.11 24.02
C ASP A 225 29.76 -17.93 25.41
N SER A 226 29.61 -16.70 25.85
CA SER A 226 28.88 -16.41 27.11
C SER A 226 27.39 -16.39 26.82
N LYS A 227 26.64 -17.30 27.39
CA LYS A 227 25.18 -17.26 27.36
C LYS A 227 24.69 -16.25 28.40
N PHE A 228 24.09 -15.16 27.94
CA PHE A 228 23.36 -14.26 28.81
C PHE A 228 22.01 -14.91 29.14
N SER A 229 21.86 -15.39 30.36
CA SER A 229 20.59 -15.83 30.91
C SER A 229 20.12 -14.78 31.93
N ALA A 230 18.99 -14.14 31.69
CA ALA A 230 18.36 -13.30 32.69
C ALA A 230 17.92 -14.20 33.85
N LYS A 231 18.61 -14.09 35.00
CA LYS A 231 18.11 -14.68 36.24
C LYS A 231 16.85 -13.91 36.66
N ARG A 232 15.77 -14.67 36.98
CA ARG A 232 14.55 -14.17 37.63
C ARG A 232 14.87 -13.52 38.96
#